data_2ac2f43754e8160c0a0307b9e9d5d35a
#
_entry.id   2ac2f43754e8160c0a0307b9e9d5d35a
#
_cell.length_a   1.000
_cell.length_b   1.000
_cell.length_c   1.000
_cell.angle_alpha   90.00
_cell.angle_beta   90.00
_cell.angle_gamma   90.00
#
_symmetry.space_group_name_H-M   'P 1'
#
loop_
_entity.id
_entity.type
_entity.pdbx_description
1 polymer ?
#
loop_
_entity_poly.entity_id
_entity_poly.type
_entity_poly.pdbx_seq_one_letter_code
_entity_poly.pdbx_strand_id
1 'polypeptide(L)'
;MKMVFLDAGTMGPVSLDPIAALGELTLYPVSTHREACERVADADVILTNKAPVDDAIMAAAPALRLICVSATGLNHIDLEAARRRGITVRNVAGYSTESVLQLTFMHILSLLCRPAFYDAEVKDFTYSRSGVPNDVREPFHELFGKTIGIVGMGNIGQRVAQVASAFGMKPVYYSTSGTSHCKEWPSLPLDELMKVSDIVSIHCPLNERTRALIGARELALMKPGAYLVNLGRGAVVDEAALAEAIDKCRIAGAALDVFSTEPIPEEHPLLHTAHPERLRFTPHIAWASYESLDRLVQKMVENIREVFPQ
;
A
#
# COMPACT_ATOMS: atom_id res chain seq x y z
N MET A 1 28.62 -4.79 16.79
CA MET A 1 27.32 -5.29 16.24
C MET A 1 27.46 -5.30 14.73
N LYS A 2 27.19 -6.44 14.10
CA LYS A 2 27.21 -6.60 12.64
C LYS A 2 25.77 -6.63 12.12
N MET A 3 25.48 -5.77 11.19
CA MET A 3 24.16 -5.60 10.60
C MET A 3 24.21 -5.86 9.09
N VAL A 4 23.29 -6.64 8.57
CA VAL A 4 23.20 -6.98 7.15
C VAL A 4 21.82 -6.55 6.63
N PHE A 5 21.80 -5.68 5.61
CA PHE A 5 20.59 -5.30 4.91
C PHE A 5 20.47 -6.10 3.61
N LEU A 6 19.50 -7.00 3.52
CA LEU A 6 19.40 -7.98 2.45
C LEU A 6 18.92 -7.39 1.12
N ASP A 7 18.19 -6.27 1.16
CA ASP A 7 17.52 -5.67 -0.01
C ASP A 7 17.46 -4.13 0.06
N ALA A 8 18.59 -3.51 0.45
CA ALA A 8 18.70 -2.06 0.63
C ALA A 8 18.34 -1.25 -0.64
N GLY A 9 18.44 -1.84 -1.83
CA GLY A 9 18.02 -1.23 -3.09
C GLY A 9 16.53 -0.91 -3.18
N THR A 10 15.72 -1.50 -2.30
CA THR A 10 14.26 -1.25 -2.23
C THR A 10 13.89 -0.04 -1.36
N MET A 11 14.88 0.59 -0.68
CA MET A 11 14.65 1.70 0.25
C MET A 11 14.53 3.07 -0.43
N GLY A 12 14.87 3.15 -1.72
CA GLY A 12 14.93 4.44 -2.40
C GLY A 12 16.09 5.34 -1.92
N PRO A 13 16.03 6.64 -2.19
CA PRO A 13 17.15 7.58 -1.95
C PRO A 13 17.18 8.10 -0.50
N VAL A 14 17.10 7.22 0.50
CA VAL A 14 17.20 7.61 1.92
C VAL A 14 18.60 7.30 2.47
N SER A 15 19.14 8.19 3.31
CA SER A 15 20.40 7.90 4.02
C SER A 15 20.20 6.83 5.08
N LEU A 16 21.07 5.82 5.06
CA LEU A 16 21.17 4.78 6.10
C LEU A 16 22.28 5.08 7.13
N ASP A 17 22.92 6.26 7.07
CA ASP A 17 23.98 6.68 8.01
C ASP A 17 23.55 6.59 9.48
N PRO A 18 22.29 6.93 9.87
CA PRO A 18 21.85 6.77 11.24
C PRO A 18 21.87 5.31 11.72
N ILE A 19 21.68 4.34 10.83
CA ILE A 19 21.80 2.91 11.15
C ILE A 19 23.27 2.51 11.17
N ALA A 20 24.08 2.95 10.21
CA ALA A 20 25.50 2.69 10.13
C ALA A 20 26.27 3.20 11.37
N ALA A 21 25.80 4.28 12.00
CA ALA A 21 26.36 4.80 13.24
C ALA A 21 26.21 3.86 14.46
N LEU A 22 25.35 2.82 14.35
CA LEU A 22 25.15 1.86 15.44
C LEU A 22 26.12 0.68 15.41
N GLY A 23 26.82 0.44 14.29
CA GLY A 23 27.77 -0.67 14.14
C GLY A 23 28.17 -0.88 12.69
N GLU A 24 28.78 -2.03 12.41
CA GLU A 24 29.17 -2.42 11.06
C GLU A 24 27.94 -2.77 10.23
N LEU A 25 27.64 -1.98 9.19
CA LEU A 25 26.49 -2.15 8.31
C LEU A 25 26.93 -2.57 6.90
N THR A 26 26.52 -3.76 6.47
CA THR A 26 26.70 -4.25 5.10
C THR A 26 25.40 -4.14 4.34
N LEU A 27 25.43 -3.50 3.14
CA LEU A 27 24.27 -3.26 2.29
C LEU A 27 24.33 -4.12 1.04
N TYR A 28 23.24 -4.84 0.75
CA TYR A 28 23.07 -5.56 -0.51
C TYR A 28 21.83 -4.98 -1.25
N PRO A 29 21.94 -4.63 -2.53
CA PRO A 29 20.80 -4.08 -3.29
C PRO A 29 19.61 -5.03 -3.32
N VAL A 30 19.87 -6.31 -3.57
CA VAL A 30 18.93 -7.45 -3.53
C VAL A 30 19.68 -8.70 -3.10
N SER A 31 18.97 -9.70 -2.57
CA SER A 31 19.53 -11.00 -2.21
C SER A 31 18.60 -12.10 -2.68
N THR A 32 19.13 -13.06 -3.39
CA THR A 32 18.46 -14.36 -3.58
C THR A 32 18.46 -15.13 -2.27
N HIS A 33 17.62 -16.15 -2.13
CA HIS A 33 17.55 -16.96 -0.90
C HIS A 33 18.93 -17.56 -0.54
N ARG A 34 19.67 -18.12 -1.50
CA ARG A 34 21.00 -18.67 -1.29
C ARG A 34 21.98 -17.60 -0.80
N GLU A 35 22.02 -16.46 -1.50
CA GLU A 35 22.89 -15.35 -1.10
C GLU A 35 22.53 -14.81 0.28
N ALA A 36 21.24 -14.77 0.66
CA ALA A 36 20.83 -14.35 1.98
C ALA A 36 21.43 -15.26 3.07
N CYS A 37 21.37 -16.59 2.89
CA CYS A 37 22.00 -17.54 3.81
C CYS A 37 23.53 -17.32 3.95
N GLU A 38 24.23 -17.05 2.83
CA GLU A 38 25.67 -16.80 2.84
C GLU A 38 26.02 -15.45 3.52
N ARG A 39 25.20 -14.41 3.26
CA ARG A 39 25.45 -13.02 3.70
C ARG A 39 25.19 -12.79 5.18
N VAL A 40 24.31 -13.59 5.80
CA VAL A 40 23.93 -13.40 7.22
C VAL A 40 24.76 -14.22 8.21
N ALA A 41 25.76 -14.97 7.76
CA ALA A 41 26.48 -15.97 8.57
C ALA A 41 27.07 -15.43 9.88
N ASP A 42 27.47 -14.18 9.94
CA ASP A 42 28.02 -13.52 11.11
C ASP A 42 27.21 -12.31 11.60
N ALA A 43 25.94 -12.18 11.13
CA ALA A 43 25.09 -11.06 11.46
C ALA A 43 24.45 -11.18 12.86
N ASP A 44 24.53 -10.11 13.64
CA ASP A 44 23.74 -9.90 14.86
C ASP A 44 22.33 -9.40 14.54
N VAL A 45 22.20 -8.62 13.44
CA VAL A 45 20.95 -8.00 12.98
C VAL A 45 20.76 -8.22 11.48
N ILE A 46 19.60 -8.72 11.09
CA ILE A 46 19.12 -8.70 9.70
C ILE A 46 18.17 -7.52 9.51
N LEU A 47 18.45 -6.69 8.51
CA LEU A 47 17.54 -5.65 8.02
C LEU A 47 16.94 -6.13 6.69
N THR A 48 15.63 -5.97 6.52
CA THR A 48 14.94 -6.34 5.28
C THR A 48 13.70 -5.49 5.07
N ASN A 49 13.38 -5.18 3.81
CA ASN A 49 12.13 -4.54 3.42
C ASN A 49 11.15 -5.54 2.80
N LYS A 50 11.61 -6.32 1.83
CA LYS A 50 10.82 -7.26 1.04
C LYS A 50 11.46 -8.65 0.96
N ALA A 51 12.78 -8.77 1.16
CA ALA A 51 13.47 -10.05 1.09
C ALA A 51 12.91 -11.01 2.16
N PRO A 52 12.48 -12.23 1.78
CA PRO A 52 11.99 -13.22 2.74
C PRO A 52 13.08 -13.63 3.73
N VAL A 53 12.68 -13.83 4.99
CA VAL A 53 13.56 -14.40 6.02
C VAL A 53 12.83 -15.59 6.65
N ASP A 54 13.23 -16.77 6.24
CA ASP A 54 12.70 -18.06 6.71
C ASP A 54 13.61 -18.74 7.73
N ASP A 55 13.22 -19.94 8.15
CA ASP A 55 13.97 -20.74 9.12
C ASP A 55 15.38 -21.09 8.66
N ALA A 56 15.60 -21.29 7.33
CA ALA A 56 16.92 -21.62 6.78
C ALA A 56 17.89 -20.43 6.87
N ILE A 57 17.41 -19.23 6.53
CA ILE A 57 18.22 -17.98 6.66
C ILE A 57 18.53 -17.70 8.13
N MET A 58 17.57 -17.88 9.04
CA MET A 58 17.79 -17.72 10.47
C MET A 58 18.79 -18.76 11.02
N ALA A 59 18.75 -19.99 10.51
CA ALA A 59 19.69 -21.05 10.88
C ALA A 59 21.12 -20.75 10.43
N ALA A 60 21.30 -20.07 9.31
CA ALA A 60 22.59 -19.68 8.77
C ALA A 60 23.27 -18.55 9.59
N ALA A 61 22.54 -17.87 10.48
CA ALA A 61 23.00 -16.75 11.27
C ALA A 61 23.00 -17.08 12.78
N PRO A 62 23.98 -17.83 13.32
CA PRO A 62 23.97 -18.31 14.70
C PRO A 62 24.06 -17.20 15.76
N ALA A 63 24.55 -16.01 15.40
CA ALA A 63 24.63 -14.84 16.27
C ALA A 63 23.40 -13.93 16.20
N LEU A 64 22.40 -14.25 15.36
CA LEU A 64 21.25 -13.39 15.07
C LEU A 64 20.35 -13.19 16.29
N ARG A 65 20.13 -11.94 16.66
CA ARG A 65 19.26 -11.54 17.78
C ARG A 65 18.07 -10.71 17.35
N LEU A 66 18.16 -10.00 16.20
CA LEU A 66 17.12 -9.11 15.73
C LEU A 66 16.92 -9.23 14.22
N ILE A 67 15.67 -9.37 13.80
CA ILE A 67 15.21 -9.08 12.44
C ILE A 67 14.44 -7.76 12.50
N CYS A 68 15.00 -6.70 11.90
CA CYS A 68 14.38 -5.38 11.83
C CYS A 68 13.82 -5.17 10.42
N VAL A 69 12.49 -5.19 10.30
CA VAL A 69 11.79 -5.06 9.02
C VAL A 69 11.49 -3.59 8.75
N SER A 70 12.02 -3.06 7.65
CA SER A 70 11.79 -1.68 7.20
C SER A 70 10.42 -1.52 6.52
N ALA A 71 9.38 -2.11 7.10
CA ALA A 71 8.01 -2.06 6.62
C ALA A 71 7.03 -2.29 7.79
N THR A 72 5.73 -2.03 7.54
CA THR A 72 4.67 -2.37 8.50
C THR A 72 4.30 -3.85 8.41
N GLY A 73 4.27 -4.44 7.20
CA GLY A 73 3.89 -5.84 6.99
C GLY A 73 5.02 -6.82 7.31
N LEU A 74 4.67 -7.98 7.89
CA LEU A 74 5.60 -9.05 8.27
C LEU A 74 5.38 -10.35 7.47
N ASN A 75 4.62 -10.31 6.39
CA ASN A 75 4.19 -11.50 5.64
C ASN A 75 5.34 -12.31 5.01
N HIS A 76 6.52 -11.74 4.88
CA HIS A 76 7.73 -12.35 4.33
C HIS A 76 8.70 -12.87 5.42
N ILE A 77 8.30 -12.82 6.70
CA ILE A 77 9.10 -13.30 7.82
C ILE A 77 8.44 -14.54 8.44
N ASP A 78 9.18 -15.61 8.64
CA ASP A 78 8.73 -16.76 9.43
C ASP A 78 8.78 -16.43 10.93
N LEU A 79 7.67 -15.89 11.43
CA LEU A 79 7.54 -15.47 12.83
C LEU A 79 7.60 -16.65 13.81
N GLU A 80 7.19 -17.85 13.37
CA GLU A 80 7.24 -19.04 14.21
C GLU A 80 8.67 -19.55 14.37
N ALA A 81 9.45 -19.57 13.28
CA ALA A 81 10.84 -19.91 13.32
C ALA A 81 11.61 -18.91 14.20
N ALA A 82 11.39 -17.61 14.03
CA ALA A 82 12.01 -16.56 14.84
C ALA A 82 11.74 -16.78 16.34
N ARG A 83 10.48 -17.09 16.70
CA ARG A 83 10.10 -17.37 18.09
C ARG A 83 10.79 -18.63 18.64
N ARG A 84 10.83 -19.74 17.88
CA ARG A 84 11.53 -20.98 18.29
C ARG A 84 13.02 -20.75 18.54
N ARG A 85 13.64 -19.85 17.77
CA ARG A 85 15.06 -19.52 17.86
C ARG A 85 15.39 -18.40 18.87
N GLY A 86 14.38 -17.81 19.50
CA GLY A 86 14.56 -16.68 20.42
C GLY A 86 15.00 -15.38 19.74
N ILE A 87 14.75 -15.26 18.43
CA ILE A 87 15.09 -14.07 17.64
C ILE A 87 13.98 -13.05 17.77
N THR A 88 14.31 -11.82 18.12
CA THR A 88 13.36 -10.71 18.18
C THR A 88 13.03 -10.23 16.76
N VAL A 89 11.74 -10.05 16.45
CA VAL A 89 11.32 -9.41 15.20
C VAL A 89 10.69 -8.06 15.53
N ARG A 90 11.16 -7.01 14.87
CA ARG A 90 10.60 -5.65 14.95
C ARG A 90 10.25 -5.15 13.57
N ASN A 91 9.07 -4.58 13.44
CA ASN A 91 8.64 -3.87 12.24
C ASN A 91 8.50 -2.37 12.54
N VAL A 92 8.19 -1.58 11.51
CA VAL A 92 7.95 -0.15 11.66
C VAL A 92 6.50 0.15 11.30
N ALA A 93 5.66 0.33 12.31
CA ALA A 93 4.26 0.68 12.12
C ALA A 93 4.05 2.20 12.13
N GLY A 94 3.10 2.69 11.34
CA GLY A 94 2.60 4.07 11.37
C GLY A 94 3.53 5.14 10.77
N TYR A 95 4.69 4.79 10.22
CA TYR A 95 5.63 5.75 9.64
C TYR A 95 5.10 6.41 8.35
N SER A 96 4.34 5.68 7.56
CA SER A 96 3.88 6.07 6.23
C SER A 96 2.42 6.54 6.19
N THR A 97 1.75 6.73 7.33
CA THR A 97 0.32 7.05 7.37
C THR A 97 -0.02 8.26 6.51
N GLU A 98 0.72 9.36 6.63
CA GLU A 98 0.46 10.59 5.86
C GLU A 98 0.84 10.44 4.37
N SER A 99 1.88 9.68 4.06
CA SER A 99 2.26 9.37 2.68
C SER A 99 1.15 8.56 1.97
N VAL A 100 0.65 7.49 2.60
CA VAL A 100 -0.45 6.67 2.06
C VAL A 100 -1.74 7.48 1.94
N LEU A 101 -2.04 8.33 2.94
CA LEU A 101 -3.16 9.28 2.88
C LEU A 101 -3.07 10.17 1.63
N GLN A 102 -1.93 10.82 1.42
CA GLN A 102 -1.70 11.71 0.30
C GLN A 102 -1.89 10.99 -1.04
N LEU A 103 -1.30 9.81 -1.20
CA LEU A 103 -1.43 9.02 -2.42
C LEU A 103 -2.85 8.49 -2.64
N THR A 104 -3.59 8.18 -1.56
CA THR A 104 -5.01 7.82 -1.65
C THR A 104 -5.82 8.94 -2.30
N PHE A 105 -5.66 10.18 -1.85
CA PHE A 105 -6.37 11.32 -2.44
C PHE A 105 -5.85 11.69 -3.82
N MET A 106 -4.55 11.54 -4.10
CA MET A 106 -4.01 11.66 -5.45
C MET A 106 -4.72 10.70 -6.41
N HIS A 107 -4.88 9.43 -6.05
CA HIS A 107 -5.59 8.44 -6.86
C HIS A 107 -7.08 8.76 -7.02
N ILE A 108 -7.77 9.11 -5.93
CA ILE A 108 -9.19 9.50 -5.96
C ILE A 108 -9.38 10.70 -6.91
N LEU A 109 -8.61 11.76 -6.73
CA LEU A 109 -8.71 12.96 -7.58
C LEU A 109 -8.28 12.68 -9.02
N SER A 110 -7.28 11.82 -9.24
CA SER A 110 -6.85 11.44 -10.59
C SER A 110 -7.93 10.65 -11.35
N LEU A 111 -8.70 9.82 -10.67
CA LEU A 111 -9.84 9.11 -11.27
C LEU A 111 -10.99 10.07 -11.62
N LEU A 112 -11.36 10.97 -10.69
CA LEU A 112 -12.48 11.87 -10.89
C LEU A 112 -12.16 13.02 -11.84
N CYS A 113 -10.98 13.65 -11.72
CA CYS A 113 -10.63 14.90 -12.42
C CYS A 113 -9.81 14.68 -13.69
N ARG A 114 -9.28 13.49 -13.94
CA ARG A 114 -8.52 13.09 -15.13
C ARG A 114 -7.38 14.08 -15.52
N PRO A 115 -6.53 14.52 -14.57
CA PRO A 115 -5.55 15.60 -14.82
C PRO A 115 -4.58 15.28 -15.96
N ALA A 116 -4.14 14.02 -16.11
CA ALA A 116 -3.24 13.61 -17.18
C ALA A 116 -3.88 13.75 -18.58
N PHE A 117 -5.17 13.51 -18.70
CA PHE A 117 -5.90 13.69 -19.96
C PHE A 117 -5.94 15.15 -20.37
N TYR A 118 -6.36 16.05 -19.48
CA TYR A 118 -6.45 17.48 -19.80
C TYR A 118 -5.08 18.13 -19.98
N ASP A 119 -4.07 17.71 -19.20
CA ASP A 119 -2.70 18.18 -19.38
C ASP A 119 -2.15 17.82 -20.78
N ALA A 120 -2.42 16.59 -21.24
CA ALA A 120 -2.05 16.14 -22.59
C ALA A 120 -2.73 16.98 -23.68
N GLU A 121 -4.04 17.22 -23.59
CA GLU A 121 -4.79 18.01 -24.58
C GLU A 121 -4.31 19.47 -24.69
N VAL A 122 -3.82 20.04 -23.58
CA VAL A 122 -3.21 21.38 -23.62
C VAL A 122 -1.84 21.33 -24.28
N LYS A 123 -1.00 20.33 -23.95
CA LYS A 123 0.38 20.19 -24.44
C LYS A 123 0.49 19.78 -25.90
N ASP A 124 -0.45 18.98 -26.40
CA ASP A 124 -0.52 18.55 -27.80
C ASP A 124 -1.24 19.55 -28.72
N PHE A 125 -1.62 20.73 -28.18
CA PHE A 125 -2.32 21.82 -28.85
C PHE A 125 -3.78 21.49 -29.25
N THR A 126 -4.37 20.39 -28.80
CA THR A 126 -5.79 20.08 -29.06
C THR A 126 -6.69 21.19 -28.51
N TYR A 127 -6.45 21.63 -27.27
CA TYR A 127 -7.16 22.79 -26.71
C TYR A 127 -6.89 24.09 -27.48
N SER A 128 -5.65 24.40 -27.85
CA SER A 128 -5.35 25.62 -28.61
C SER A 128 -6.03 25.67 -29.98
N ARG A 129 -6.21 24.52 -30.62
CA ARG A 129 -6.88 24.39 -31.94
C ARG A 129 -8.40 24.35 -31.85
N SER A 130 -8.96 24.15 -30.68
CA SER A 130 -10.42 24.03 -30.47
C SER A 130 -11.17 25.32 -30.81
N GLY A 131 -10.51 26.48 -30.67
CA GLY A 131 -11.10 27.79 -30.91
C GLY A 131 -12.07 28.24 -29.83
N VAL A 132 -12.21 27.49 -28.71
CA VAL A 132 -13.07 27.83 -27.57
C VAL A 132 -12.23 28.11 -26.32
N PRO A 133 -12.68 29.03 -25.43
CA PRO A 133 -11.89 29.46 -24.29
C PRO A 133 -11.89 28.44 -23.13
N ASN A 134 -12.74 27.42 -23.19
CA ASN A 134 -12.85 26.35 -22.18
C ASN A 134 -13.28 25.05 -22.82
N ASP A 135 -12.78 23.92 -22.30
CA ASP A 135 -13.20 22.59 -22.71
C ASP A 135 -14.03 21.92 -21.61
N VAL A 136 -15.30 21.73 -21.87
CA VAL A 136 -16.26 21.10 -20.94
C VAL A 136 -16.91 19.84 -21.55
N ARG A 137 -16.28 19.24 -22.55
CA ARG A 137 -16.80 18.04 -23.24
C ARG A 137 -16.98 16.86 -22.28
N GLU A 138 -16.08 16.75 -21.30
CA GLU A 138 -16.12 15.68 -20.29
C GLU A 138 -15.97 16.26 -18.88
N PRO A 139 -17.05 16.81 -18.30
CA PRO A 139 -16.98 17.40 -16.96
C PRO A 139 -16.63 16.35 -15.91
N PHE A 140 -15.92 16.76 -14.88
CA PHE A 140 -15.54 15.90 -13.77
C PHE A 140 -16.56 15.95 -12.61
N HIS A 141 -16.45 15.00 -11.67
CA HIS A 141 -17.33 14.94 -10.51
C HIS A 141 -16.67 15.55 -9.27
N GLU A 142 -17.45 16.26 -8.48
CA GLU A 142 -17.02 16.74 -7.15
C GLU A 142 -17.07 15.62 -6.11
N LEU A 143 -16.25 15.75 -5.07
CA LEU A 143 -16.27 14.88 -3.89
C LEU A 143 -17.38 15.25 -2.91
N PHE A 144 -17.81 16.50 -2.91
CA PHE A 144 -18.82 17.02 -1.98
C PHE A 144 -20.11 16.18 -2.02
N GLY A 145 -20.60 15.82 -0.84
CA GLY A 145 -21.83 15.03 -0.67
C GLY A 145 -21.72 13.53 -0.99
N LYS A 146 -20.63 13.07 -1.61
CA LYS A 146 -20.40 11.65 -1.91
C LYS A 146 -20.07 10.83 -0.68
N THR A 147 -20.39 9.54 -0.73
CA THR A 147 -20.04 8.57 0.34
C THR A 147 -18.72 7.88 0.01
N ILE A 148 -17.78 7.87 0.98
CA ILE A 148 -16.58 7.05 0.92
C ILE A 148 -16.70 5.88 1.91
N GLY A 149 -16.63 4.65 1.37
CA GLY A 149 -16.59 3.41 2.14
C GLY A 149 -15.15 2.99 2.39
N ILE A 150 -14.74 2.93 3.66
CA ILE A 150 -13.37 2.60 4.05
C ILE A 150 -13.32 1.17 4.56
N VAL A 151 -12.60 0.31 3.87
CA VAL A 151 -12.35 -1.08 4.27
C VAL A 151 -11.12 -1.13 5.15
N GLY A 152 -11.33 -1.21 6.47
CA GLY A 152 -10.27 -1.15 7.48
C GLY A 152 -10.09 0.25 8.10
N MET A 153 -10.52 0.42 9.36
CA MET A 153 -10.50 1.68 10.10
C MET A 153 -9.33 1.73 11.11
N GLY A 154 -8.12 1.40 10.61
CA GLY A 154 -6.85 1.60 11.34
C GLY A 154 -6.34 3.05 11.23
N ASN A 155 -5.07 3.29 11.56
CA ASN A 155 -4.48 4.64 11.51
C ASN A 155 -4.68 5.32 10.15
N ILE A 156 -4.43 4.61 9.05
CA ILE A 156 -4.59 5.16 7.69
C ILE A 156 -6.08 5.42 7.41
N GLY A 157 -6.96 4.45 7.66
CA GLY A 157 -8.39 4.60 7.39
C GLY A 157 -9.02 5.78 8.13
N GLN A 158 -8.63 6.01 9.38
CA GLN A 158 -9.10 7.16 10.17
C GLN A 158 -8.61 8.48 9.57
N ARG A 159 -7.35 8.57 9.14
CA ARG A 159 -6.83 9.77 8.47
C ARG A 159 -7.53 10.03 7.14
N VAL A 160 -7.80 8.98 6.36
CA VAL A 160 -8.57 9.08 5.12
C VAL A 160 -9.99 9.59 5.40
N ALA A 161 -10.67 9.07 6.43
CA ALA A 161 -11.99 9.54 6.82
C ALA A 161 -12.00 11.03 7.21
N GLN A 162 -11.01 11.49 7.99
CA GLN A 162 -10.86 12.90 8.39
C GLN A 162 -10.72 13.82 7.17
N VAL A 163 -9.83 13.49 6.24
CA VAL A 163 -9.60 14.30 5.03
C VAL A 163 -10.80 14.23 4.09
N ALA A 164 -11.44 13.06 3.95
CA ALA A 164 -12.69 12.93 3.20
C ALA A 164 -13.79 13.83 3.75
N SER A 165 -13.91 13.89 5.08
CA SER A 165 -14.87 14.81 5.75
C SER A 165 -14.56 16.28 5.43
N ALA A 166 -13.29 16.67 5.35
CA ALA A 166 -12.88 18.03 4.96
C ALA A 166 -13.25 18.37 3.50
N PHE A 167 -13.30 17.37 2.60
CA PHE A 167 -13.87 17.51 1.26
C PHE A 167 -15.41 17.51 1.22
N GLY A 168 -16.08 17.44 2.38
CA GLY A 168 -17.54 17.36 2.46
C GLY A 168 -18.12 16.00 2.10
N MET A 169 -17.30 14.94 2.07
CA MET A 169 -17.75 13.56 1.88
C MET A 169 -18.40 13.00 3.16
N LYS A 170 -19.07 11.87 3.01
CA LYS A 170 -19.69 11.10 4.09
C LYS A 170 -18.92 9.79 4.31
N PRO A 171 -17.95 9.72 5.25
CA PRO A 171 -17.22 8.49 5.52
C PRO A 171 -18.12 7.47 6.23
N VAL A 172 -18.03 6.22 5.76
CA VAL A 172 -18.53 5.01 6.42
C VAL A 172 -17.46 3.96 6.36
N TYR A 173 -17.47 2.94 7.23
CA TYR A 173 -16.42 1.94 7.20
C TYR A 173 -16.89 0.52 7.48
N TYR A 174 -16.11 -0.45 7.01
CA TYR A 174 -16.19 -1.86 7.37
C TYR A 174 -15.00 -2.26 8.24
N SER A 175 -15.28 -2.87 9.40
CA SER A 175 -14.24 -3.37 10.30
C SER A 175 -13.83 -4.80 9.94
N THR A 176 -12.63 -4.97 9.41
CA THR A 176 -12.10 -6.29 9.04
C THR A 176 -11.64 -7.12 10.25
N SER A 177 -11.50 -6.52 11.44
CA SER A 177 -11.22 -7.24 12.69
C SER A 177 -12.46 -7.88 13.32
N GLY A 178 -13.64 -7.54 12.82
CA GLY A 178 -14.92 -7.97 13.40
C GLY A 178 -15.37 -7.13 14.60
N THR A 179 -14.55 -6.19 15.06
CA THR A 179 -14.87 -5.31 16.19
C THR A 179 -14.75 -3.86 15.74
N SER A 180 -15.80 -3.07 15.93
CA SER A 180 -15.77 -1.63 15.64
C SER A 180 -15.18 -0.88 16.83
N HIS A 181 -13.99 -0.28 16.64
CA HIS A 181 -13.32 0.53 17.66
C HIS A 181 -13.50 2.04 17.43
N CYS A 182 -13.87 2.46 16.24
CA CYS A 182 -14.08 3.86 15.88
C CYS A 182 -15.57 4.23 16.07
N LYS A 183 -15.84 5.26 16.87
CA LYS A 183 -17.20 5.77 17.12
C LYS A 183 -17.53 7.03 16.33
N GLU A 184 -16.54 7.62 15.67
CA GLU A 184 -16.67 8.89 14.97
C GLU A 184 -17.45 8.74 13.65
N TRP A 185 -17.31 7.57 12.98
CA TRP A 185 -17.99 7.29 11.73
C TRP A 185 -18.81 6.00 11.81
N PRO A 186 -19.90 5.89 11.02
CA PRO A 186 -20.75 4.69 10.99
C PRO A 186 -20.00 3.46 10.51
N SER A 187 -20.09 2.36 11.24
CA SER A 187 -19.64 1.03 10.81
C SER A 187 -20.78 0.30 10.13
N LEU A 188 -20.55 -0.24 8.93
CA LEU A 188 -21.53 -0.97 8.13
C LEU A 188 -21.04 -2.39 7.85
N PRO A 189 -21.96 -3.35 7.65
CA PRO A 189 -21.66 -4.61 6.98
C PRO A 189 -21.06 -4.36 5.60
N LEU A 190 -20.20 -5.27 5.11
CA LEU A 190 -19.49 -5.09 3.83
C LEU A 190 -20.46 -4.85 2.67
N ASP A 191 -21.52 -5.66 2.55
CA ASP A 191 -22.50 -5.54 1.47
C ASP A 191 -23.21 -4.17 1.44
N GLU A 192 -23.51 -3.63 2.61
CA GLU A 192 -24.12 -2.29 2.71
C GLU A 192 -23.12 -1.20 2.35
N LEU A 193 -21.87 -1.31 2.84
CA LEU A 193 -20.80 -0.39 2.47
C LEU A 193 -20.61 -0.34 0.95
N MET A 194 -20.54 -1.52 0.28
CA MET A 194 -20.39 -1.58 -1.17
C MET A 194 -21.55 -0.89 -1.92
N LYS A 195 -22.79 -1.05 -1.46
CA LYS A 195 -23.99 -0.48 -2.09
C LYS A 195 -24.09 1.04 -1.94
N VAL A 196 -23.69 1.59 -0.79
CA VAL A 196 -23.89 3.02 -0.52
C VAL A 196 -22.73 3.89 -0.97
N SER A 197 -21.55 3.30 -1.20
CA SER A 197 -20.32 4.04 -1.48
C SER A 197 -20.24 4.51 -2.94
N ASP A 198 -19.80 5.76 -3.12
CA ASP A 198 -19.38 6.30 -4.41
C ASP A 198 -17.88 6.03 -4.64
N ILE A 199 -17.12 5.90 -3.55
CA ILE A 199 -15.71 5.52 -3.55
C ILE A 199 -15.52 4.46 -2.47
N VAL A 200 -14.91 3.33 -2.81
CA VAL A 200 -14.45 2.30 -1.85
C VAL A 200 -12.93 2.39 -1.74
N SER A 201 -12.41 2.62 -0.53
CA SER A 201 -10.97 2.76 -0.27
C SER A 201 -10.49 1.70 0.71
N ILE A 202 -9.47 0.92 0.32
CA ILE A 202 -9.00 -0.25 1.06
C ILE A 202 -7.72 0.08 1.82
N HIS A 203 -7.77 -0.09 3.16
CA HIS A 203 -6.67 0.18 4.09
C HIS A 203 -6.52 -0.91 5.16
N CYS A 204 -6.97 -2.13 4.88
CA CYS A 204 -6.84 -3.27 5.79
C CYS A 204 -5.57 -4.10 5.50
N PRO A 205 -5.04 -4.82 6.49
CA PRO A 205 -3.98 -5.80 6.28
C PRO A 205 -4.50 -7.02 5.52
N LEU A 206 -3.59 -7.74 4.86
CA LEU A 206 -3.88 -9.04 4.26
C LEU A 206 -3.77 -10.14 5.32
N ASN A 207 -4.84 -10.91 5.46
CA ASN A 207 -4.91 -12.12 6.29
C ASN A 207 -6.00 -13.04 5.70
N GLU A 208 -6.28 -14.17 6.36
CA GLU A 208 -7.28 -15.15 5.90
C GLU A 208 -8.68 -14.55 5.70
N ARG A 209 -9.08 -13.56 6.53
CA ARG A 209 -10.39 -12.90 6.45
C ARG A 209 -10.48 -11.84 5.35
N THR A 210 -9.35 -11.31 4.91
CA THR A 210 -9.29 -10.19 3.96
C THR A 210 -8.76 -10.60 2.59
N ARG A 211 -8.29 -11.84 2.43
CA ARG A 211 -7.90 -12.39 1.12
C ARG A 211 -9.11 -12.51 0.22
N ALA A 212 -9.04 -11.93 -0.98
CA ALA A 212 -10.12 -11.87 -1.96
C ALA A 212 -11.45 -11.36 -1.36
N LEU A 213 -11.37 -10.47 -0.37
CA LEU A 213 -12.54 -9.89 0.31
C LEU A 213 -13.43 -9.14 -0.68
N ILE A 214 -12.84 -8.47 -1.66
CA ILE A 214 -13.54 -7.77 -2.72
C ILE A 214 -13.41 -8.59 -4.00
N GLY A 215 -14.40 -9.43 -4.25
CA GLY A 215 -14.50 -10.26 -5.45
C GLY A 215 -15.62 -9.82 -6.38
N ALA A 216 -15.96 -10.67 -7.35
CA ALA A 216 -17.00 -10.39 -8.34
C ALA A 216 -18.36 -10.04 -7.70
N ARG A 217 -18.70 -10.68 -6.57
CA ARG A 217 -19.96 -10.43 -5.84
C ARG A 217 -19.97 -9.02 -5.25
N GLU A 218 -18.90 -8.60 -4.58
CA GLU A 218 -18.78 -7.29 -3.96
C GLU A 218 -18.73 -6.19 -5.02
N LEU A 219 -17.97 -6.39 -6.10
CA LEU A 219 -17.92 -5.48 -7.25
C LEU A 219 -19.30 -5.31 -7.89
N ALA A 220 -20.10 -6.38 -7.94
CA ALA A 220 -21.46 -6.33 -8.46
C ALA A 220 -22.44 -5.53 -7.57
N LEU A 221 -22.13 -5.35 -6.28
CA LEU A 221 -22.91 -4.54 -5.35
C LEU A 221 -22.61 -3.04 -5.46
N MET A 222 -21.47 -2.66 -6.03
CA MET A 222 -21.08 -1.25 -6.16
C MET A 222 -22.01 -0.50 -7.12
N LYS A 223 -22.16 0.80 -6.91
CA LYS A 223 -22.86 1.68 -7.85
C LYS A 223 -22.12 1.69 -9.21
N PRO A 224 -22.82 1.78 -10.34
CA PRO A 224 -22.17 1.86 -11.66
C PRO A 224 -21.19 3.03 -11.82
N GLY A 225 -21.43 4.15 -11.12
CA GLY A 225 -20.55 5.32 -11.08
C GLY A 225 -19.50 5.30 -9.97
N ALA A 226 -19.33 4.18 -9.24
CA ALA A 226 -18.40 4.11 -8.12
C ALA A 226 -16.98 3.77 -8.56
N TYR A 227 -16.03 4.13 -7.70
CA TYR A 227 -14.59 3.87 -7.87
C TYR A 227 -14.05 2.99 -6.75
N LEU A 228 -13.09 2.11 -7.10
CA LEU A 228 -12.34 1.30 -6.14
C LEU A 228 -10.90 1.82 -6.03
N VAL A 229 -10.39 1.99 -4.81
CA VAL A 229 -9.01 2.44 -4.55
C VAL A 229 -8.36 1.47 -3.57
N ASN A 230 -7.24 0.84 -3.97
CA ASN A 230 -6.52 -0.11 -3.13
C ASN A 230 -5.06 0.32 -2.92
N LEU A 231 -4.77 0.80 -1.70
CA LEU A 231 -3.43 1.08 -1.22
C LEU A 231 -3.07 0.22 0.02
N GLY A 232 -3.82 -0.86 0.24
CA GLY A 232 -3.58 -1.81 1.33
C GLY A 232 -2.67 -2.96 0.91
N ARG A 233 -3.28 -3.99 0.32
CA ARG A 233 -2.59 -5.17 -0.23
C ARG A 233 -3.34 -5.67 -1.46
N GLY A 234 -2.62 -6.06 -2.52
CA GLY A 234 -3.21 -6.49 -3.79
C GLY A 234 -4.21 -7.62 -3.61
N ALA A 235 -3.81 -8.69 -2.95
CA ALA A 235 -4.63 -9.88 -2.75
C ALA A 235 -5.88 -9.70 -1.84
N VAL A 236 -6.21 -8.48 -1.40
CA VAL A 236 -7.52 -8.15 -0.80
C VAL A 236 -8.59 -8.07 -1.88
N VAL A 237 -8.21 -7.74 -3.10
CA VAL A 237 -9.08 -7.67 -4.28
C VAL A 237 -8.81 -8.88 -5.17
N ASP A 238 -9.85 -9.48 -5.70
CA ASP A 238 -9.74 -10.40 -6.83
C ASP A 238 -9.50 -9.56 -8.10
N GLU A 239 -8.24 -9.51 -8.53
CA GLU A 239 -7.79 -8.66 -9.62
C GLU A 239 -8.35 -9.11 -10.99
N ALA A 240 -8.62 -10.40 -11.17
CA ALA A 240 -9.27 -10.90 -12.37
C ALA A 240 -10.75 -10.45 -12.43
N ALA A 241 -11.45 -10.55 -11.31
CA ALA A 241 -12.82 -10.05 -11.19
C ALA A 241 -12.89 -8.53 -11.37
N LEU A 242 -11.88 -7.79 -10.89
CA LEU A 242 -11.79 -6.35 -11.09
C LEU A 242 -11.59 -6.01 -12.57
N ALA A 243 -10.69 -6.69 -13.28
CA ALA A 243 -10.48 -6.49 -14.71
C ALA A 243 -11.77 -6.72 -15.50
N GLU A 244 -12.49 -7.82 -15.21
CA GLU A 244 -13.79 -8.09 -15.81
C GLU A 244 -14.84 -7.01 -15.50
N ALA A 245 -14.87 -6.49 -14.26
CA ALA A 245 -15.77 -5.41 -13.86
C ALA A 245 -15.49 -4.10 -14.62
N ILE A 246 -14.22 -3.80 -14.88
CA ILE A 246 -13.79 -2.65 -15.70
C ILE A 246 -14.22 -2.86 -17.16
N ASP A 247 -13.95 -4.03 -17.75
CA ASP A 247 -14.30 -4.34 -19.14
C ASP A 247 -15.80 -4.30 -19.40
N LYS A 248 -16.60 -4.73 -18.42
CA LYS A 248 -18.06 -4.66 -18.47
C LYS A 248 -18.63 -3.30 -18.03
N CYS A 249 -17.79 -2.30 -17.77
CA CYS A 249 -18.21 -0.99 -17.26
C CYS A 249 -19.12 -1.09 -16.01
N ARG A 250 -18.88 -2.11 -15.15
CA ARG A 250 -19.69 -2.34 -13.94
C ARG A 250 -19.45 -1.26 -12.90
N ILE A 251 -18.22 -0.74 -12.81
CA ILE A 251 -17.83 0.40 -12.00
C ILE A 251 -17.16 1.45 -12.87
N ALA A 252 -17.08 2.69 -12.40
CA ALA A 252 -16.52 3.80 -13.17
C ALA A 252 -15.00 3.69 -13.36
N GLY A 253 -14.30 3.12 -12.41
CA GLY A 253 -12.85 2.93 -12.51
C GLY A 253 -12.21 2.42 -11.21
N ALA A 254 -10.91 2.16 -11.26
CA ALA A 254 -10.14 1.76 -10.09
C ALA A 254 -8.73 2.34 -10.09
N ALA A 255 -8.16 2.48 -8.88
CA ALA A 255 -6.76 2.86 -8.69
C ALA A 255 -6.07 1.88 -7.72
N LEU A 256 -4.89 1.40 -8.08
CA LEU A 256 -4.13 0.44 -7.30
C LEU A 256 -2.68 0.88 -7.16
N ASP A 257 -2.18 0.89 -5.92
CA ASP A 257 -0.75 1.03 -5.61
C ASP A 257 -0.10 -0.35 -5.37
N VAL A 258 -0.92 -1.39 -5.19
CA VAL A 258 -0.49 -2.73 -4.79
C VAL A 258 -1.13 -3.81 -5.66
N PHE A 259 -0.39 -4.91 -5.88
CA PHE A 259 -0.82 -6.04 -6.67
C PHE A 259 -0.67 -7.36 -5.90
N SER A 260 -1.40 -8.40 -6.32
CA SER A 260 -1.32 -9.74 -5.71
C SER A 260 0.05 -10.38 -5.93
N THR A 261 0.67 -10.07 -7.08
CA THR A 261 2.06 -10.41 -7.41
C THR A 261 2.81 -9.14 -7.75
N GLU A 262 3.92 -8.89 -7.08
CA GLU A 262 4.79 -7.73 -7.29
C GLU A 262 6.23 -8.16 -7.56
N PRO A 263 6.86 -7.67 -8.66
CA PRO A 263 6.30 -6.81 -9.71
C PRO A 263 5.12 -7.44 -10.44
N ILE A 264 4.20 -6.61 -10.93
CA ILE A 264 3.04 -7.08 -11.72
C ILE A 264 3.54 -7.74 -13.02
N PRO A 265 3.10 -8.99 -13.34
CA PRO A 265 3.46 -9.64 -14.58
C PRO A 265 2.91 -8.93 -15.82
N GLU A 266 3.63 -8.99 -16.95
CA GLU A 266 3.21 -8.35 -18.20
C GLU A 266 1.86 -8.88 -18.71
N GLU A 267 1.55 -10.16 -18.45
CA GLU A 267 0.30 -10.83 -18.87
C GLU A 267 -0.88 -10.58 -17.89
N HIS A 268 -0.67 -9.74 -16.89
CA HIS A 268 -1.68 -9.54 -15.85
C HIS A 268 -2.97 -8.93 -16.41
N PRO A 269 -4.17 -9.47 -16.09
CA PRO A 269 -5.45 -9.03 -16.68
C PRO A 269 -5.72 -7.53 -16.59
N LEU A 270 -5.33 -6.88 -15.50
CA LEU A 270 -5.51 -5.43 -15.32
C LEU A 270 -4.72 -4.58 -16.33
N LEU A 271 -3.63 -5.12 -16.92
CA LEU A 271 -2.85 -4.42 -17.95
C LEU A 271 -3.43 -4.57 -19.36
N HIS A 272 -4.39 -5.49 -19.54
CA HIS A 272 -4.98 -5.83 -20.84
C HIS A 272 -6.49 -5.56 -20.90
N THR A 273 -7.02 -4.71 -20.02
CA THR A 273 -8.44 -4.33 -20.04
C THR A 273 -8.79 -3.53 -21.29
N ALA A 274 -10.04 -3.65 -21.75
CA ALA A 274 -10.57 -2.89 -22.86
C ALA A 274 -10.71 -1.37 -22.54
N HIS A 275 -10.65 -1.01 -21.26
CA HIS A 275 -10.84 0.35 -20.76
C HIS A 275 -9.70 0.82 -19.87
N PRO A 276 -8.43 0.87 -20.36
CA PRO A 276 -7.27 1.27 -19.56
C PRO A 276 -7.37 2.70 -19.00
N GLU A 277 -8.13 3.57 -19.67
CA GLU A 277 -8.40 4.94 -19.22
C GLU A 277 -9.18 5.02 -17.90
N ARG A 278 -9.81 3.93 -17.45
CA ARG A 278 -10.52 3.81 -16.17
C ARG A 278 -9.62 3.35 -15.03
N LEU A 279 -8.37 3.01 -15.32
CA LEU A 279 -7.42 2.49 -14.35
C LEU A 279 -6.29 3.48 -14.06
N ARG A 280 -5.82 3.50 -12.82
CA ARG A 280 -4.64 4.24 -12.38
C ARG A 280 -3.77 3.32 -11.54
N PHE A 281 -2.48 3.27 -11.85
CA PHE A 281 -1.53 2.42 -11.15
C PHE A 281 -0.33 3.20 -10.65
N THR A 282 0.17 2.78 -9.49
CA THR A 282 1.49 3.16 -8.98
C THR A 282 2.20 1.90 -8.47
N PRO A 283 3.55 1.83 -8.56
CA PRO A 283 4.28 0.60 -8.28
C PRO A 283 4.65 0.45 -6.81
N HIS A 284 3.66 0.35 -5.92
CA HIS A 284 3.79 0.19 -4.47
C HIS A 284 4.65 1.27 -3.81
N ILE A 285 4.36 2.52 -4.12
CA ILE A 285 5.10 3.70 -3.65
C ILE A 285 4.34 4.56 -2.63
N ALA A 286 3.13 4.17 -2.23
CA ALA A 286 2.32 4.99 -1.34
C ALA A 286 3.00 5.29 0.00
N TRP A 287 3.94 4.47 0.43
CA TRP A 287 4.71 4.62 1.66
C TRP A 287 5.97 5.49 1.52
N ALA A 288 6.41 5.83 0.31
CA ALA A 288 7.77 6.25 -0.03
C ALA A 288 7.95 7.77 -0.19
N SER A 289 7.23 8.60 0.58
CA SER A 289 7.57 10.03 0.64
C SER A 289 8.91 10.23 1.37
N TYR A 290 9.65 11.29 1.05
CA TYR A 290 10.92 11.62 1.71
C TYR A 290 10.77 11.62 3.24
N GLU A 291 9.74 12.28 3.75
CA GLU A 291 9.48 12.40 5.18
C GLU A 291 9.13 11.05 5.83
N SER A 292 8.45 10.15 5.10
CA SER A 292 8.15 8.83 5.64
C SER A 292 9.37 7.91 5.62
N LEU A 293 10.25 8.05 4.64
CA LEU A 293 11.53 7.34 4.58
C LEU A 293 12.44 7.75 5.75
N ASP A 294 12.53 9.05 6.05
CA ASP A 294 13.28 9.53 7.20
C ASP A 294 12.72 8.99 8.52
N ARG A 295 11.39 9.07 8.70
CA ARG A 295 10.72 8.48 9.88
C ARG A 295 10.95 6.97 9.99
N LEU A 296 10.97 6.27 8.86
CA LEU A 296 11.24 4.83 8.80
C LEU A 296 12.62 4.51 9.35
N VAL A 297 13.65 5.20 8.85
CA VAL A 297 15.03 5.00 9.29
C VAL A 297 15.20 5.32 10.79
N GLN A 298 14.60 6.41 11.28
CA GLN A 298 14.65 6.76 12.71
C GLN A 298 14.01 5.66 13.58
N LYS A 299 12.86 5.14 13.18
CA LYS A 299 12.21 4.04 13.91
C LYS A 299 12.98 2.73 13.84
N MET A 300 13.69 2.45 12.74
CA MET A 300 14.59 1.31 12.66
C MET A 300 15.76 1.47 13.67
N VAL A 301 16.32 2.67 13.79
CA VAL A 301 17.34 2.97 14.81
C VAL A 301 16.81 2.74 16.22
N GLU A 302 15.58 3.19 16.52
CA GLU A 302 14.92 2.93 17.81
C GLU A 302 14.76 1.43 18.07
N ASN A 303 14.26 0.67 17.11
CA ASN A 303 14.09 -0.79 17.20
C ASN A 303 15.40 -1.53 17.46
N ILE A 304 16.51 -1.08 16.82
CA ILE A 304 17.82 -1.69 17.02
C ILE A 304 18.35 -1.39 18.43
N ARG A 305 18.21 -0.13 18.89
CA ARG A 305 18.65 0.30 20.23
C ARG A 305 17.89 -0.41 21.37
N GLU A 306 16.61 -0.73 21.17
CA GLU A 306 15.83 -1.51 22.15
C GLU A 306 16.43 -2.90 22.41
N VAL A 307 17.00 -3.55 21.39
CA VAL A 307 17.58 -4.89 21.51
C VAL A 307 19.07 -4.85 21.83
N PHE A 308 19.75 -3.79 21.38
CA PHE A 308 21.18 -3.55 21.59
C PHE A 308 21.39 -2.17 22.25
N PRO A 309 21.08 -2.04 23.54
CA PRO A 309 21.33 -0.79 24.27
C PRO A 309 22.82 -0.48 24.26
N GLN A 310 23.17 0.78 23.96
CA GLN A 310 24.55 1.30 24.02
C GLN A 310 24.96 1.62 25.44
#